data_c7e944948544239894c105ebcb2098bc
#
_entry.id   c7e944948544239894c105ebcb2098bc
#
_cell.length_a   1.000
_cell.length_b   1.000
_cell.length_c   1.000
_cell.angle_alpha   90.00
_cell.angle_beta   90.00
_cell.angle_gamma   90.00
#
_symmetry.space_group_name_H-M   'P 1'
#
loop_
_entity.id
_entity.type
_entity.pdbx_description
1 polymer ?
#
loop_
_entity_poly.entity_id
_entity_poly.type
_entity_poly.pdbx_seq_one_letter_code
_entity_poly.pdbx_strand_id
1 'polypeptide(L)'
;MAGRTGRRRRLPVLRWPVLVTAALTMVLVAGCGAPSWTYVTNAEDRTYLKVPNSWRQVDPGELKAQLGVEPAADSSEGVWIEAYDSAAQPSLTHIIGDTADSPAILVTVQPIPEESRGQISLDTVRDFIYPVSESARQSMQLGGGASGLTGFTLLGDEVLTPGDGIRGVHSVFSYRVNNGEPQIFDQTGYLNDDASKLYLALARCSVDCFEKRQSEIDDVVSSFTVREGP
;
A
#
# COMPACT_ATOMS: atom_id res chain seq x y z
N MET A 1 -62.04 27.34 -79.69
CA MET A 1 -60.56 27.48 -79.67
C MET A 1 -60.17 27.26 -78.21
N ALA A 2 -59.27 26.34 -77.99
CA ALA A 2 -59.00 25.64 -76.76
C ALA A 2 -58.21 26.44 -75.69
N GLY A 3 -58.74 26.50 -74.50
CA GLY A 3 -58.02 26.99 -73.31
C GLY A 3 -57.57 25.84 -72.42
N ARG A 4 -56.26 25.69 -72.31
CA ARG A 4 -55.63 24.63 -71.46
C ARG A 4 -55.41 25.14 -70.03
N THR A 5 -56.12 24.56 -69.13
CA THR A 5 -55.94 24.75 -67.65
C THR A 5 -54.72 23.97 -67.13
N GLY A 6 -53.71 24.68 -66.72
CA GLY A 6 -52.52 24.07 -66.03
C GLY A 6 -52.80 23.73 -64.59
N ARG A 7 -52.76 22.43 -64.28
CA ARG A 7 -52.91 21.85 -62.98
C ARG A 7 -51.56 21.91 -62.27
N ARG A 8 -51.37 22.79 -61.27
CA ARG A 8 -50.19 22.81 -60.40
C ARG A 8 -50.25 21.66 -59.43
N ARG A 9 -49.34 20.74 -59.56
CA ARG A 9 -49.11 19.68 -58.58
C ARG A 9 -48.39 20.28 -57.32
N ARG A 10 -49.00 20.22 -56.19
CA ARG A 10 -48.35 20.50 -54.87
C ARG A 10 -47.58 19.26 -54.44
N LEU A 11 -46.27 19.39 -54.25
CA LEU A 11 -45.40 18.36 -53.65
C LEU A 11 -45.64 18.34 -52.16
N PRO A 12 -45.69 17.18 -51.51
CA PRO A 12 -45.81 17.08 -50.05
C PRO A 12 -44.47 17.43 -49.38
N VAL A 13 -44.52 18.38 -48.46
CA VAL A 13 -43.39 18.72 -47.58
C VAL A 13 -43.20 17.57 -46.62
N LEU A 14 -42.11 16.84 -46.83
CA LEU A 14 -41.69 15.73 -45.95
C LEU A 14 -41.20 16.33 -44.62
N ARG A 15 -41.97 16.09 -43.57
CA ARG A 15 -41.63 16.50 -42.21
C ARG A 15 -40.49 15.61 -41.66
N TRP A 16 -39.29 16.15 -41.63
CA TRP A 16 -38.12 15.59 -40.92
C TRP A 16 -37.76 16.47 -39.74
N PRO A 17 -38.34 16.27 -38.56
CA PRO A 17 -37.59 16.58 -37.36
C PRO A 17 -37.94 15.69 -36.15
N VAL A 18 -37.93 14.36 -36.27
CA VAL A 18 -38.17 13.50 -35.08
C VAL A 18 -37.06 12.48 -34.80
N LEU A 19 -36.07 12.36 -35.68
CA LEU A 19 -35.00 11.35 -35.50
C LEU A 19 -33.66 11.89 -34.97
N VAL A 20 -33.54 13.20 -34.67
CA VAL A 20 -32.28 13.79 -34.15
C VAL A 20 -32.27 13.89 -32.61
N THR A 21 -33.40 13.80 -31.95
CA THR A 21 -33.50 13.93 -30.49
C THR A 21 -33.29 12.61 -29.70
N ALA A 22 -33.29 11.47 -30.36
CA ALA A 22 -33.09 10.18 -29.72
C ALA A 22 -31.62 9.74 -29.60
N ALA A 23 -30.69 10.39 -30.32
CA ALA A 23 -29.26 10.05 -30.32
C ALA A 23 -28.44 10.79 -29.26
N LEU A 24 -28.99 11.80 -28.57
CA LEU A 24 -28.25 12.66 -27.65
C LEU A 24 -28.43 12.28 -26.18
N THR A 25 -29.27 11.28 -25.87
CA THR A 25 -29.54 10.85 -24.47
C THR A 25 -28.76 9.60 -24.05
N MET A 26 -27.85 9.07 -24.89
CA MET A 26 -27.12 7.82 -24.59
C MET A 26 -25.64 8.00 -24.16
N VAL A 27 -25.21 9.21 -23.83
CA VAL A 27 -23.78 9.50 -23.50
C VAL A 27 -23.57 9.83 -22.02
N LEU A 28 -24.56 9.78 -21.16
CA LEU A 28 -24.42 10.19 -19.74
C LEU A 28 -24.46 9.03 -18.71
N VAL A 29 -24.19 7.79 -19.11
CA VAL A 29 -24.12 6.65 -18.16
C VAL A 29 -22.71 6.02 -18.18
N ALA A 30 -21.68 6.74 -18.52
CA ALA A 30 -20.32 6.27 -18.43
C ALA A 30 -19.59 7.07 -17.33
N GLY A 31 -19.60 6.61 -16.10
CA GLY A 31 -18.76 7.26 -15.12
C GLY A 31 -18.99 7.01 -13.64
N CYS A 32 -19.64 5.94 -13.22
CA CYS A 32 -19.42 5.41 -11.88
C CYS A 32 -18.53 4.17 -12.00
N GLY A 33 -17.26 4.36 -12.36
CA GLY A 33 -16.23 3.35 -12.14
C GLY A 33 -16.20 3.07 -10.63
N ALA A 34 -16.21 1.80 -10.22
CA ALA A 34 -15.92 1.44 -8.84
C ALA A 34 -14.61 2.13 -8.42
N PRO A 35 -14.48 2.63 -7.18
CA PRO A 35 -13.26 3.25 -6.73
C PRO A 35 -12.09 2.29 -7.00
N SER A 36 -11.00 2.80 -7.53
CA SER A 36 -9.82 1.99 -7.86
C SER A 36 -9.01 1.59 -6.62
N TRP A 37 -9.34 2.16 -5.45
CA TRP A 37 -8.61 2.03 -4.21
C TRP A 37 -9.49 1.62 -3.03
N THR A 38 -8.97 0.73 -2.21
CA THR A 38 -9.47 0.43 -0.86
C THR A 38 -8.67 1.27 0.14
N TYR A 39 -9.37 1.96 1.03
CA TYR A 39 -8.75 2.76 2.08
C TYR A 39 -8.67 1.93 3.36
N VAL A 40 -7.45 1.69 3.81
CA VAL A 40 -7.12 1.01 5.05
C VAL A 40 -6.94 2.09 6.11
N THR A 41 -7.64 1.98 7.22
CA THR A 41 -7.61 3.01 8.26
C THR A 41 -7.56 2.39 9.65
N ASN A 42 -6.66 2.87 10.47
CA ASN A 42 -6.73 2.72 11.91
C ASN A 42 -7.10 4.08 12.50
N ALA A 43 -8.36 4.23 12.88
CA ALA A 43 -8.88 5.51 13.38
C ALA A 43 -8.32 5.88 14.76
N GLU A 44 -8.01 4.89 15.59
CA GLU A 44 -7.44 5.07 16.93
C GLU A 44 -6.04 5.67 16.86
N ASP A 45 -5.22 5.14 15.96
CA ASP A 45 -3.84 5.58 15.75
C ASP A 45 -3.69 6.55 14.57
N ARG A 46 -4.83 7.02 14.00
CA ARG A 46 -4.88 7.98 12.89
C ARG A 46 -3.94 7.64 11.75
N THR A 47 -3.88 6.37 11.43
CA THR A 47 -3.03 5.79 10.38
C THR A 47 -3.87 5.49 9.15
N TYR A 48 -3.36 5.84 7.98
CA TYR A 48 -4.07 5.73 6.71
C TYR A 48 -3.15 5.15 5.64
N LEU A 49 -3.71 4.27 4.85
CA LEU A 49 -3.07 3.68 3.67
C LEU A 49 -4.13 3.46 2.60
N LYS A 50 -3.78 3.51 1.33
CA LYS A 50 -4.64 3.02 0.24
C LYS A 50 -3.96 1.86 -0.48
N VAL A 51 -4.73 0.83 -0.82
CA VAL A 51 -4.29 -0.29 -1.65
C VAL A 51 -5.21 -0.44 -2.85
N PRO A 52 -4.73 -0.91 -4.02
CA PRO A 52 -5.60 -1.19 -5.16
C PRO A 52 -6.73 -2.17 -4.77
N ASN A 53 -7.93 -1.98 -5.29
CA ASN A 53 -9.06 -2.90 -5.04
C ASN A 53 -8.82 -4.34 -5.51
N SER A 54 -7.80 -4.55 -6.35
CA SER A 54 -7.36 -5.87 -6.76
C SER A 54 -6.56 -6.61 -5.70
N TRP A 55 -5.97 -5.89 -4.73
CA TRP A 55 -5.25 -6.50 -3.62
C TRP A 55 -6.25 -7.05 -2.60
N ARG A 56 -5.91 -8.16 -2.01
CA ARG A 56 -6.77 -8.87 -1.06
C ARG A 56 -6.13 -8.87 0.31
N GLN A 57 -6.94 -8.66 1.33
CA GLN A 57 -6.48 -8.73 2.72
C GLN A 57 -6.09 -10.19 3.04
N VAL A 58 -4.94 -10.35 3.68
CA VAL A 58 -4.54 -11.59 4.33
C VAL A 58 -5.32 -11.70 5.65
N ASP A 59 -5.71 -12.90 6.06
CA ASP A 59 -6.47 -13.09 7.29
C ASP A 59 -5.72 -12.51 8.50
N PRO A 60 -6.28 -11.52 9.22
CA PRO A 60 -5.58 -10.86 10.31
C PRO A 60 -5.32 -11.77 11.52
N GLY A 61 -6.15 -12.78 11.72
CA GLY A 61 -5.98 -13.74 12.81
C GLY A 61 -4.79 -14.67 12.54
N GLU A 62 -4.70 -15.16 11.31
CA GLU A 62 -3.57 -15.97 10.86
C GLU A 62 -2.26 -15.17 10.88
N LEU A 63 -2.29 -13.93 10.42
CA LEU A 63 -1.14 -13.01 10.44
C LEU A 63 -0.63 -12.77 11.86
N LYS A 64 -1.53 -12.44 12.80
CA LYS A 64 -1.19 -12.21 14.20
C LYS A 64 -0.60 -13.47 14.84
N ALA A 65 -1.24 -14.63 14.66
CA ALA A 65 -0.76 -15.89 15.19
C ALA A 65 0.65 -16.25 14.69
N GLN A 66 0.91 -16.06 13.41
CA GLN A 66 2.22 -16.35 12.81
C GLN A 66 3.33 -15.40 13.29
N LEU A 67 2.99 -14.14 13.53
CA LEU A 67 3.93 -13.13 14.02
C LEU A 67 4.04 -13.11 15.56
N GLY A 68 3.34 -14.02 16.26
CA GLY A 68 3.36 -14.10 17.72
C GLY A 68 2.74 -12.88 18.41
N VAL A 69 1.83 -12.18 17.72
CA VAL A 69 1.11 -11.05 18.29
C VAL A 69 -0.05 -11.58 19.13
N GLU A 70 0.16 -11.63 20.44
CA GLU A 70 -0.89 -12.03 21.38
C GLU A 70 -2.02 -10.99 21.43
N PRO A 71 -3.28 -11.43 21.59
CA PRO A 71 -4.38 -10.51 21.86
C PRO A 71 -4.09 -9.75 23.15
N ALA A 72 -3.99 -8.42 23.07
CA ALA A 72 -3.84 -7.62 24.28
C ALA A 72 -5.04 -7.83 25.20
N ALA A 73 -4.79 -7.99 26.50
CA ALA A 73 -5.85 -8.13 27.50
C ALA A 73 -6.71 -6.86 27.62
N ASP A 74 -6.13 -5.70 27.23
CA ASP A 74 -6.80 -4.40 27.11
C ASP A 74 -6.61 -3.88 25.69
N SER A 75 -7.73 -3.59 25.00
CA SER A 75 -7.77 -3.20 23.59
C SER A 75 -7.14 -1.82 23.28
N SER A 76 -6.78 -1.05 24.29
CA SER A 76 -6.23 0.31 24.14
C SER A 76 -4.72 0.37 23.90
N GLU A 77 -3.98 -0.74 24.08
CA GLU A 77 -2.53 -0.81 23.90
C GLU A 77 -2.07 -1.93 22.95
N GLY A 78 -3.01 -2.46 22.16
CA GLY A 78 -2.73 -3.60 21.29
C GLY A 78 -1.94 -3.23 20.02
N VAL A 79 -1.16 -4.19 19.53
CA VAL A 79 -0.58 -4.10 18.18
C VAL A 79 -1.68 -4.13 17.14
N TRP A 80 -1.77 -3.09 16.31
CA TRP A 80 -2.56 -3.13 15.09
C TRP A 80 -1.68 -3.61 13.94
N ILE A 81 -2.17 -4.59 13.18
CA ILE A 81 -1.45 -5.15 12.04
C ILE A 81 -2.43 -5.64 10.98
N GLU A 82 -2.17 -5.26 9.73
CA GLU A 82 -2.88 -5.73 8.55
C GLU A 82 -1.90 -6.01 7.41
N ALA A 83 -2.28 -6.88 6.49
CA ALA A 83 -1.50 -7.14 5.29
C ALA A 83 -2.42 -7.32 4.09
N TYR A 84 -1.93 -6.90 2.92
CA TYR A 84 -2.61 -7.00 1.64
C TYR A 84 -1.66 -7.60 0.61
N ASP A 85 -2.19 -8.47 -0.23
CA ASP A 85 -1.47 -9.21 -1.25
C ASP A 85 -2.15 -9.02 -2.61
N SER A 86 -1.38 -8.72 -3.63
CA SER A 86 -1.89 -8.54 -4.98
C SER A 86 -2.13 -9.87 -5.72
N ALA A 87 -1.70 -10.99 -5.16
CA ALA A 87 -1.97 -12.30 -5.71
C ALA A 87 -3.46 -12.65 -5.68
N ALA A 88 -3.92 -13.47 -6.62
CA ALA A 88 -5.31 -13.93 -6.67
C ALA A 88 -5.73 -14.70 -5.40
N GLN A 89 -4.76 -15.36 -4.76
CA GLN A 89 -4.91 -16.04 -3.48
C GLN A 89 -3.90 -15.42 -2.52
N PRO A 90 -4.35 -14.58 -1.57
CA PRO A 90 -3.47 -13.96 -0.59
C PRO A 90 -2.83 -15.03 0.30
N SER A 91 -1.56 -14.82 0.65
CA SER A 91 -0.81 -15.79 1.43
C SER A 91 0.18 -15.12 2.38
N LEU A 92 0.31 -15.66 3.58
CA LEU A 92 1.35 -15.25 4.53
C LEU A 92 2.77 -15.44 3.97
N THR A 93 2.99 -16.44 3.11
CA THR A 93 4.31 -16.65 2.49
C THR A 93 4.71 -15.51 1.58
N HIS A 94 3.75 -14.77 1.00
CA HIS A 94 4.02 -13.56 0.24
C HIS A 94 4.33 -12.36 1.14
N ILE A 95 3.94 -12.40 2.41
CA ILE A 95 4.20 -11.31 3.37
C ILE A 95 5.54 -11.52 4.08
N ILE A 96 5.82 -12.73 4.57
CA ILE A 96 6.97 -13.03 5.45
C ILE A 96 7.86 -14.17 4.96
N GLY A 97 7.48 -14.89 3.89
CA GLY A 97 8.20 -16.06 3.39
C GLY A 97 9.33 -15.72 2.41
N ASP A 98 9.78 -16.71 1.67
CA ASP A 98 10.85 -16.65 0.67
C ASP A 98 10.36 -16.36 -0.76
N THR A 99 9.05 -16.36 -0.99
CA THR A 99 8.42 -16.06 -2.29
C THR A 99 7.79 -14.67 -2.29
N ALA A 100 7.98 -13.93 -3.37
CA ALA A 100 7.43 -12.58 -3.52
C ALA A 100 7.19 -12.24 -5.02
N ASP A 101 6.53 -13.14 -5.74
CA ASP A 101 6.26 -12.98 -7.18
C ASP A 101 5.18 -11.92 -7.47
N SER A 102 4.47 -11.50 -6.45
CA SER A 102 3.44 -10.46 -6.49
C SER A 102 3.69 -9.45 -5.37
N PRO A 103 3.43 -8.15 -5.59
CA PRO A 103 3.55 -7.17 -4.51
C PRO A 103 2.62 -7.51 -3.35
N ALA A 104 3.16 -7.39 -2.16
CA ALA A 104 2.41 -7.49 -0.92
C ALA A 104 2.87 -6.39 0.03
N ILE A 105 1.99 -5.94 0.94
CA ILE A 105 2.29 -4.94 1.95
C ILE A 105 1.82 -5.40 3.32
N LEU A 106 2.65 -5.17 4.31
CA LEU A 106 2.34 -5.24 5.73
C LEU A 106 2.28 -3.83 6.29
N VAL A 107 1.28 -3.54 7.09
CA VAL A 107 1.19 -2.29 7.85
C VAL A 107 0.93 -2.60 9.30
N THR A 108 1.62 -1.89 10.20
CA THR A 108 1.48 -2.11 11.64
C THR A 108 1.65 -0.82 12.44
N VAL A 109 0.96 -0.76 13.57
CA VAL A 109 1.20 0.22 14.62
C VAL A 109 1.53 -0.54 15.91
N GLN A 110 2.64 -0.17 16.53
CA GLN A 110 3.13 -0.84 17.71
C GLN A 110 3.35 0.14 18.85
N PRO A 111 2.81 -0.11 20.03
CA PRO A 111 3.12 0.67 21.23
C PRO A 111 4.58 0.44 21.63
N ILE A 112 5.24 1.51 22.08
CA ILE A 112 6.60 1.46 22.60
C ILE A 112 6.52 1.64 24.11
N PRO A 113 7.01 0.65 24.90
CA PRO A 113 7.06 0.76 26.34
C PRO A 113 7.80 2.00 26.80
N GLU A 114 7.33 2.65 27.87
CA GLU A 114 7.85 3.94 28.36
C GLU A 114 9.36 3.87 28.63
N GLU A 115 9.83 2.78 29.22
CA GLU A 115 11.25 2.54 29.53
C GLU A 115 12.15 2.45 28.28
N SER A 116 11.57 2.20 27.11
CA SER A 116 12.29 2.06 25.84
C SER A 116 12.31 3.34 25.00
N ARG A 117 11.38 4.27 25.24
CA ARG A 117 11.17 5.46 24.38
C ARG A 117 12.42 6.30 24.21
N GLY A 118 13.20 6.49 25.28
CA GLY A 118 14.43 7.26 25.24
C GLY A 118 15.57 6.63 24.44
N GLN A 119 15.42 5.36 24.02
CA GLN A 119 16.44 4.60 23.28
C GLN A 119 16.07 4.39 21.82
N ILE A 120 14.83 4.75 21.42
CA ILE A 120 14.35 4.57 20.06
C ILE A 120 14.93 5.63 19.15
N SER A 121 15.68 5.20 18.15
CA SER A 121 16.29 6.03 17.11
C SER A 121 15.63 5.76 15.75
N LEU A 122 15.98 6.55 14.74
CA LEU A 122 15.57 6.27 13.36
C LEU A 122 16.20 4.96 12.83
N ASP A 123 17.38 4.57 13.35
CA ASP A 123 17.93 3.25 13.01
C ASP A 123 17.08 2.12 13.59
N THR A 124 16.51 2.29 14.78
CA THR A 124 15.55 1.34 15.34
C THR A 124 14.33 1.18 14.41
N VAL A 125 13.85 2.27 13.79
CA VAL A 125 12.76 2.23 12.82
C VAL A 125 13.18 1.51 11.54
N ARG A 126 14.41 1.78 11.03
CA ARG A 126 14.98 1.07 9.86
C ARG A 126 15.06 -0.42 10.09
N ASP A 127 15.51 -0.81 11.27
CA ASP A 127 15.86 -2.18 11.64
C ASP A 127 14.66 -2.98 12.19
N PHE A 128 13.46 -2.40 12.20
CA PHE A 128 12.34 -2.97 12.93
C PHE A 128 11.94 -4.39 12.45
N ILE A 129 11.98 -4.65 11.15
CA ILE A 129 11.67 -5.99 10.59
C ILE A 129 12.95 -6.64 10.05
N TYR A 130 13.77 -5.89 9.33
CA TYR A 130 15.00 -6.37 8.71
C TYR A 130 16.17 -5.48 9.12
N PRO A 131 17.39 -6.05 9.30
CA PRO A 131 18.57 -5.28 9.65
C PRO A 131 19.01 -4.43 8.44
N VAL A 132 18.68 -3.14 8.44
CA VAL A 132 19.00 -2.17 7.38
C VAL A 132 20.23 -1.35 7.73
N SER A 133 20.37 -0.93 9.00
CA SER A 133 21.54 -0.17 9.45
C SER A 133 22.81 -1.04 9.43
N GLU A 134 23.97 -0.40 9.30
CA GLU A 134 25.24 -1.13 9.31
C GLU A 134 25.46 -1.86 10.64
N SER A 135 25.13 -1.21 11.75
CA SER A 135 25.27 -1.78 13.09
C SER A 135 24.41 -3.03 13.29
N ALA A 136 23.16 -3.02 12.82
CA ALA A 136 22.28 -4.18 12.91
C ALA A 136 22.79 -5.34 12.05
N ARG A 137 23.27 -5.06 10.83
CA ARG A 137 23.84 -6.09 9.96
C ARG A 137 25.11 -6.68 10.53
N GLN A 138 26.00 -5.88 11.12
CA GLN A 138 27.20 -6.37 11.81
C GLN A 138 26.82 -7.25 13.00
N SER A 139 25.86 -6.82 13.81
CA SER A 139 25.35 -7.60 14.95
C SER A 139 24.77 -8.95 14.52
N MET A 140 24.01 -8.97 13.43
CA MET A 140 23.47 -10.20 12.83
C MET A 140 24.60 -11.15 12.39
N GLN A 141 25.66 -10.64 11.76
CA GLN A 141 26.81 -11.44 11.33
C GLN A 141 27.58 -12.02 12.51
N LEU A 142 27.80 -11.23 13.56
CA LEU A 142 28.49 -11.66 14.78
C LEU A 142 27.68 -12.67 15.60
N GLY A 143 26.35 -12.57 15.55
CA GLY A 143 25.42 -13.48 16.23
C GLY A 143 25.33 -14.89 15.63
N GLY A 144 26.15 -15.23 14.65
CA GLY A 144 26.22 -16.57 14.04
C GLY A 144 25.38 -16.77 12.79
N GLY A 145 24.83 -15.72 12.20
CA GLY A 145 24.35 -15.70 10.82
C GLY A 145 23.10 -16.55 10.48
N ALA A 146 22.38 -17.05 11.46
CA ALA A 146 21.25 -17.96 11.23
C ALA A 146 19.94 -17.27 10.79
N SER A 147 20.00 -16.00 10.39
CA SER A 147 18.79 -15.25 10.03
C SER A 147 18.16 -15.65 8.68
N GLY A 148 18.86 -16.45 7.87
CA GLY A 148 18.43 -16.75 6.49
C GLY A 148 18.50 -15.56 5.54
N LEU A 149 19.04 -14.39 5.98
CA LEU A 149 19.15 -13.18 5.17
C LEU A 149 20.58 -13.04 4.60
N THR A 150 20.66 -12.84 3.28
CA THR A 150 21.94 -12.64 2.58
C THR A 150 21.81 -11.60 1.47
N GLY A 151 22.93 -11.09 0.94
CA GLY A 151 22.94 -10.24 -0.25
C GLY A 151 22.28 -8.88 -0.08
N PHE A 152 22.47 -8.23 1.09
CA PHE A 152 21.95 -6.88 1.33
C PHE A 152 22.46 -5.86 0.32
N THR A 153 21.56 -5.05 -0.18
CA THR A 153 21.87 -3.84 -0.95
C THR A 153 20.91 -2.72 -0.56
N LEU A 154 21.44 -1.58 -0.17
CA LEU A 154 20.63 -0.37 0.05
C LEU A 154 20.42 0.33 -1.30
N LEU A 155 19.17 0.57 -1.66
CA LEU A 155 18.76 1.20 -2.93
C LEU A 155 18.34 2.66 -2.72
N GLY A 156 17.78 2.99 -1.56
CA GLY A 156 17.40 4.35 -1.18
C GLY A 156 17.23 4.46 0.32
N ASP A 157 17.52 5.64 0.89
CA ASP A 157 17.27 5.94 2.30
C ASP A 157 17.04 7.44 2.47
N GLU A 158 15.94 7.81 3.08
CA GLU A 158 15.54 9.19 3.28
C GLU A 158 14.95 9.38 4.69
N VAL A 159 15.34 10.47 5.36
CA VAL A 159 14.74 10.89 6.61
C VAL A 159 13.50 11.72 6.33
N LEU A 160 12.41 11.37 6.96
CA LEU A 160 11.10 12.01 6.78
C LEU A 160 10.75 12.88 7.98
N THR A 161 10.29 14.11 7.70
CA THR A 161 9.83 15.07 8.71
C THR A 161 8.48 15.66 8.29
N PRO A 162 7.38 14.87 8.34
CA PRO A 162 6.08 15.31 7.80
C PRO A 162 5.43 16.47 8.60
N GLY A 163 5.93 16.78 9.78
CA GLY A 163 5.37 17.80 10.68
C GLY A 163 4.74 17.20 11.93
N ASP A 164 4.15 18.04 12.78
CA ASP A 164 3.40 17.66 13.98
C ASP A 164 4.20 16.75 14.95
N GLY A 165 5.52 16.94 15.04
CA GLY A 165 6.42 16.13 15.88
C GLY A 165 6.72 14.73 15.32
N ILE A 166 6.06 14.30 14.25
CA ILE A 166 6.31 13.01 13.61
C ILE A 166 7.68 13.04 12.92
N ARG A 167 8.47 12.00 13.13
CA ARG A 167 9.74 11.77 12.45
C ARG A 167 9.81 10.34 11.92
N GLY A 168 10.48 10.14 10.80
CA GLY A 168 10.50 8.81 10.21
C GLY A 168 11.61 8.61 9.20
N VAL A 169 11.57 7.47 8.55
CA VAL A 169 12.48 7.08 7.48
C VAL A 169 11.71 6.37 6.38
N HIS A 170 12.17 6.56 5.16
CA HIS A 170 11.81 5.73 4.01
C HIS A 170 13.08 5.05 3.52
N SER A 171 13.08 3.72 3.46
CA SER A 171 14.23 2.93 3.05
C SER A 171 13.82 1.89 2.03
N VAL A 172 14.50 1.87 0.89
CA VAL A 172 14.36 0.83 -0.14
C VAL A 172 15.63 -0.01 -0.15
N PHE A 173 15.50 -1.30 0.03
CA PHE A 173 16.63 -2.21 0.12
C PHE A 173 16.30 -3.59 -0.45
N SER A 174 17.32 -4.42 -0.66
CA SER A 174 17.12 -5.80 -1.07
C SER A 174 17.79 -6.77 -0.12
N TYR A 175 17.20 -7.97 -0.04
CA TYR A 175 17.73 -9.15 0.59
C TYR A 175 17.36 -10.40 -0.19
N ARG A 176 18.14 -11.47 -0.03
CA ARG A 176 17.71 -12.85 -0.28
C ARG A 176 17.24 -13.45 1.04
N VAL A 177 16.02 -13.97 1.05
CA VAL A 177 15.44 -14.65 2.20
C VAL A 177 15.58 -16.15 2.00
N ASN A 178 16.15 -16.86 2.97
CA ASN A 178 16.37 -18.32 2.95
C ASN A 178 17.07 -18.83 1.66
N ASN A 179 18.04 -18.08 1.15
CA ASN A 179 18.73 -18.34 -0.12
C ASN A 179 17.83 -18.33 -1.37
N GLY A 180 16.62 -17.79 -1.27
CA GLY A 180 15.70 -17.56 -2.38
C GLY A 180 16.20 -16.48 -3.34
N GLU A 181 15.34 -16.11 -4.28
CA GLU A 181 15.60 -15.00 -5.19
C GLU A 181 15.70 -13.67 -4.44
N PRO A 182 16.46 -12.68 -4.97
CA PRO A 182 16.53 -11.36 -4.38
C PRO A 182 15.12 -10.70 -4.36
N GLN A 183 14.80 -10.08 -3.24
CA GLN A 183 13.54 -9.36 -3.05
C GLN A 183 13.85 -7.90 -2.72
N ILE A 184 13.02 -7.00 -3.24
CA ILE A 184 13.01 -5.59 -2.88
C ILE A 184 12.02 -5.39 -1.73
N PHE A 185 12.44 -4.63 -0.76
CA PHE A 185 11.67 -4.17 0.38
C PHE A 185 11.60 -2.65 0.31
N ASP A 186 10.40 -2.11 0.33
CA ASP A 186 10.12 -0.68 0.35
C ASP A 186 9.41 -0.35 1.65
N GLN A 187 10.13 0.28 2.56
CA GLN A 187 9.73 0.48 3.95
C GLN A 187 9.58 1.96 4.26
N THR A 188 8.45 2.36 4.79
CA THR A 188 8.24 3.66 5.44
C THR A 188 7.88 3.44 6.90
N GLY A 189 8.62 4.06 7.79
CA GLY A 189 8.35 3.98 9.23
C GLY A 189 8.36 5.34 9.89
N TYR A 190 7.51 5.53 10.90
CA TYR A 190 7.37 6.76 11.67
C TYR A 190 7.38 6.49 13.16
N LEU A 191 7.79 7.51 13.89
CA LEU A 191 7.59 7.65 15.34
C LEU A 191 6.77 8.91 15.58
N ASN A 192 5.85 8.86 16.53
CA ASN A 192 5.18 10.06 17.01
C ASN A 192 6.11 10.91 17.88
N ASP A 193 5.67 12.09 18.29
CA ASP A 193 6.48 13.09 18.97
C ASP A 193 7.17 12.55 20.24
N ASP A 194 6.41 11.86 21.08
CA ASP A 194 6.89 11.28 22.34
C ASP A 194 7.49 9.87 22.23
N ALA A 195 7.63 9.35 20.99
CA ALA A 195 8.09 7.99 20.70
C ALA A 195 7.30 6.88 21.42
N SER A 196 6.02 7.11 21.74
CA SER A 196 5.16 6.09 22.34
C SER A 196 4.64 5.07 21.33
N LYS A 197 4.69 5.40 20.02
CA LYS A 197 4.21 4.51 18.95
C LYS A 197 5.18 4.48 17.78
N LEU A 198 5.35 3.29 17.24
CA LEU A 198 6.01 3.03 15.96
C LEU A 198 4.97 2.64 14.93
N TYR A 199 5.00 3.29 13.80
CA TYR A 199 4.14 3.05 12.64
C TYR A 199 5.00 2.55 11.50
N LEU A 200 4.60 1.48 10.84
CA LEU A 200 5.39 0.91 9.75
C LEU A 200 4.49 0.44 8.61
N ALA A 201 4.89 0.74 7.40
CA ALA A 201 4.42 0.11 6.17
C ALA A 201 5.62 -0.51 5.45
N LEU A 202 5.52 -1.79 5.09
CA LEU A 202 6.57 -2.53 4.40
C LEU A 202 5.96 -3.25 3.19
N ALA A 203 6.22 -2.74 2.01
CA ALA A 203 5.94 -3.45 0.76
C ALA A 203 7.11 -4.34 0.38
N ARG A 204 6.83 -5.46 -0.27
CA ARG A 204 7.85 -6.37 -0.78
C ARG A 204 7.43 -6.99 -2.10
N CYS A 205 8.44 -7.31 -2.91
CA CYS A 205 8.29 -7.97 -4.20
C CYS A 205 9.62 -8.56 -4.64
N SER A 206 9.65 -9.58 -5.52
CA SER A 206 10.89 -9.98 -6.20
C SER A 206 11.43 -8.84 -7.07
N VAL A 207 12.70 -8.87 -7.42
CA VAL A 207 13.29 -7.83 -8.29
C VAL A 207 12.51 -7.69 -9.60
N ASP A 208 12.22 -8.79 -10.27
CA ASP A 208 11.47 -8.83 -11.53
C ASP A 208 10.04 -8.26 -11.37
N CYS A 209 9.42 -8.53 -10.23
CA CYS A 209 8.10 -8.02 -9.90
C CYS A 209 8.15 -6.51 -9.63
N PHE A 210 9.15 -6.05 -8.88
CA PHE A 210 9.34 -4.64 -8.55
C PHE A 210 9.58 -3.81 -9.82
N GLU A 211 10.47 -4.25 -10.72
CA GLU A 211 10.71 -3.58 -12.00
C GLU A 211 9.44 -3.39 -12.83
N LYS A 212 8.53 -4.37 -12.81
CA LYS A 212 7.27 -4.33 -13.58
C LYS A 212 6.17 -3.52 -12.90
N ARG A 213 6.17 -3.43 -11.58
CA ARG A 213 5.06 -2.87 -10.79
C ARG A 213 5.49 -1.75 -9.84
N GLN A 214 6.66 -1.17 -10.06
CA GLN A 214 7.23 -0.12 -9.20
C GLN A 214 6.23 1.02 -8.97
N SER A 215 5.65 1.59 -10.02
CA SER A 215 4.69 2.70 -9.87
C SER A 215 3.49 2.36 -8.99
N GLU A 216 3.02 1.12 -9.03
CA GLU A 216 1.91 0.67 -8.17
C GLU A 216 2.36 0.54 -6.71
N ILE A 217 3.56 0.02 -6.48
CA ILE A 217 4.15 -0.10 -5.13
C ILE A 217 4.40 1.29 -4.55
N ASP A 218 5.02 2.19 -5.32
CA ASP A 218 5.26 3.59 -4.94
C ASP A 218 3.94 4.31 -4.57
N ASP A 219 2.86 4.12 -5.36
CA ASP A 219 1.54 4.68 -5.09
C ASP A 219 0.93 4.16 -3.77
N VAL A 220 1.18 2.91 -3.42
CA VAL A 220 0.72 2.31 -2.16
C VAL A 220 1.55 2.83 -1.00
N VAL A 221 2.88 2.70 -1.05
CA VAL A 221 3.79 3.08 0.03
C VAL A 221 3.73 4.58 0.32
N SER A 222 3.74 5.44 -0.72
CA SER A 222 3.63 6.88 -0.55
C SER A 222 2.28 7.35 0.01
N SER A 223 1.26 6.50 -0.03
CA SER A 223 -0.04 6.80 0.56
C SER A 223 -0.10 6.60 2.07
N PHE A 224 0.93 5.93 2.63
CA PHE A 224 1.01 5.69 4.06
C PHE A 224 1.23 7.00 4.82
N THR A 225 0.27 7.36 5.64
CA THR A 225 0.29 8.61 6.42
C THR A 225 -0.15 8.37 7.85
N VAL A 226 0.50 9.08 8.75
CA VAL A 226 0.18 9.15 10.17
C VAL A 226 -0.14 10.60 10.50
N ARG A 227 -1.11 10.84 11.36
CA ARG A 227 -1.49 12.19 11.80
C ARG A 227 -1.50 12.22 13.32
N GLU A 228 -0.83 13.22 13.89
CA GLU A 228 -1.01 13.53 15.29
C GLU A 228 -2.35 14.27 15.50
N GLY A 229 -2.87 14.17 16.72
CA GLY A 229 -4.04 14.92 17.10
C GLY A 229 -3.72 16.34 17.54
N PRO A 230 -4.69 17.25 17.46
CA PRO A 230 -4.59 18.52 18.15
C PRO A 230 -4.55 18.31 19.66
#